data_d7353a630583276a12f45185a4ee653e
#
_entry.id   d7353a630583276a12f45185a4ee653e
#
_cell.length_a   1.000
_cell.length_b   1.000
_cell.length_c   1.000
_cell.angle_alpha   90.00
_cell.angle_beta   90.00
_cell.angle_gamma   90.00
#
_symmetry.space_group_name_H-M   'P 1'
#
loop_
_entity.id
_entity.type
_entity.pdbx_description
1 polymer ?
#
loop_
_entity_poly.entity_id
_entity_poly.type
_entity_poly.pdbx_seq_one_letter_code
_entity_poly.pdbx_strand_id
1 'polypeptide(L)'
;FIPVIYWLIHSESRPLFWDEYSHWGIYIREMVSTHQLWTIETNAAHPDYPPGNALWQYFFTLIPGYNEGIVYLAQFVLLITPLLVLFENICRKQLLWIPAIMALLALGLSNFGHGIVSLYADHIIGVWYAGILLQGLQSHPGHPKIMGLLSMPLAVLLLIKDAGIPLVASAVAFLFLLLVY
;
A
#
# COMPACT_ATOMS: atom_id res chain seq x y z
N PHE A 1 -6.15 -0.33 -17.43
CA PHE A 1 -5.23 0.44 -18.29
C PHE A 1 -4.13 1.17 -17.52
N ILE A 2 -4.42 1.85 -16.38
CA ILE A 2 -3.43 2.66 -15.63
C ILE A 2 -2.18 1.87 -15.23
N PRO A 3 -2.25 0.67 -14.63
CA PRO A 3 -1.05 -0.11 -14.29
C PRO A 3 -0.22 -0.51 -15.51
N VAL A 4 -0.88 -0.79 -16.66
CA VAL A 4 -0.18 -1.13 -17.90
C VAL A 4 0.60 0.08 -18.44
N ILE A 5 0.00 1.26 -18.44
CA ILE A 5 0.67 2.49 -18.85
C ILE A 5 1.84 2.79 -17.90
N TYR A 6 1.64 2.64 -16.61
CA TYR A 6 2.72 2.80 -15.62
C TYR A 6 3.88 1.85 -15.92
N TRP A 7 3.60 0.57 -16.16
CA TRP A 7 4.63 -0.42 -16.48
C TRP A 7 5.37 -0.10 -17.77
N LEU A 8 4.67 0.31 -18.84
CA LEU A 8 5.31 0.69 -20.10
C LEU A 8 6.29 1.86 -19.95
N ILE A 9 6.02 2.79 -19.05
CA ILE A 9 6.89 3.95 -18.78
C ILE A 9 8.05 3.57 -17.86
N HIS A 10 7.81 2.68 -16.87
CA HIS A 10 8.74 2.40 -15.76
C HIS A 10 9.33 0.99 -15.77
N SER A 11 9.20 0.24 -16.89
CA SER A 11 9.73 -1.13 -17.01
C SER A 11 11.25 -1.23 -16.77
N GLU A 12 11.98 -0.16 -17.08
CA GLU A 12 13.44 -0.06 -16.91
C GLU A 12 13.86 0.71 -15.64
N SER A 13 12.89 1.07 -14.78
CA SER A 13 13.19 1.78 -13.54
C SER A 13 14.04 0.92 -12.61
N ARG A 14 14.95 1.59 -11.88
CA ARG A 14 15.89 0.96 -10.94
C ARG A 14 15.85 1.68 -9.60
N PRO A 15 16.25 1.03 -8.51
CA PRO A 15 16.42 1.69 -7.22
C PRO A 15 17.33 2.93 -7.34
N LEU A 16 16.90 4.03 -6.74
CA LEU A 16 17.62 5.31 -6.75
C LEU A 16 17.82 5.86 -5.34
N PHE A 17 16.98 5.44 -4.40
CA PHE A 17 16.93 6.04 -3.07
C PHE A 17 17.52 5.11 -2.01
N TRP A 18 18.00 5.70 -0.92
CA TRP A 18 18.71 4.98 0.14
C TRP A 18 17.92 3.78 0.69
N ASP A 19 16.64 3.96 1.05
CA ASP A 19 15.84 2.89 1.64
C ASP A 19 15.58 1.73 0.66
N GLU A 20 15.59 2.01 -0.63
CA GLU A 20 15.46 0.97 -1.66
C GLU A 20 16.69 0.07 -1.70
N TYR A 21 17.89 0.62 -1.45
CA TYR A 21 19.13 -0.13 -1.37
C TYR A 21 19.38 -0.75 0.00
N SER A 22 18.92 -0.09 1.08
CA SER A 22 19.22 -0.52 2.44
C SER A 22 18.31 -1.64 2.94
N HIS A 23 17.07 -1.72 2.46
CA HIS A 23 16.11 -2.73 2.90
C HIS A 23 15.03 -3.11 1.88
N TRP A 24 14.20 -2.19 1.33
CA TRP A 24 13.06 -2.57 0.50
C TRP A 24 13.43 -3.43 -0.71
N GLY A 25 14.46 -3.05 -1.47
CA GLY A 25 14.95 -3.82 -2.60
C GLY A 25 15.72 -5.08 -2.19
N ILE A 26 16.35 -5.08 -1.01
CA ILE A 26 17.06 -6.25 -0.49
C ILE A 26 16.07 -7.37 -0.16
N TYR A 27 14.97 -7.07 0.53
CA TYR A 27 13.98 -8.08 0.89
C TYR A 27 13.47 -8.85 -0.33
N ILE A 28 13.09 -8.15 -1.38
CA ILE A 28 12.57 -8.82 -2.59
C ILE A 28 13.66 -9.63 -3.31
N ARG A 29 14.89 -9.13 -3.39
CA ARG A 29 16.00 -9.88 -3.99
C ARG A 29 16.31 -11.14 -3.21
N GLU A 30 16.34 -11.08 -1.88
CA GLU A 30 16.52 -12.24 -1.00
C GLU A 30 15.42 -13.27 -1.24
N MET A 31 14.14 -12.83 -1.21
CA MET A 31 13.01 -13.73 -1.43
C MET A 31 13.01 -14.38 -2.81
N VAL A 32 13.43 -13.67 -3.86
CA VAL A 32 13.50 -14.22 -5.21
C VAL A 32 14.65 -15.24 -5.34
N SER A 33 15.78 -14.99 -4.67
CA SER A 33 16.96 -15.87 -4.76
C SER A 33 16.83 -17.12 -3.90
N THR A 34 16.20 -17.01 -2.73
CA THR A 34 16.15 -18.11 -1.74
C THR A 34 14.79 -18.80 -1.67
N HIS A 35 13.73 -18.18 -2.21
CA HIS A 35 12.31 -18.56 -2.00
C HIS A 35 11.90 -18.61 -0.52
N GLN A 36 12.56 -17.81 0.32
CA GLN A 36 12.32 -17.69 1.75
C GLN A 36 12.24 -16.21 2.14
N LEU A 37 11.67 -15.92 3.29
CA LEU A 37 11.74 -14.59 3.88
C LEU A 37 13.18 -14.28 4.30
N TRP A 38 13.54 -13.01 4.29
CA TRP A 38 14.81 -12.55 4.86
C TRP A 38 14.89 -12.86 6.36
N THR A 39 16.08 -12.88 6.88
CA THR A 39 16.37 -13.13 8.29
C THR A 39 17.17 -11.99 8.89
N ILE A 40 17.45 -12.07 10.19
CA ILE A 40 18.34 -11.12 10.86
C ILE A 40 19.78 -11.16 10.30
N GLU A 41 20.15 -12.23 9.60
CA GLU A 41 21.45 -12.39 8.95
C GLU A 41 21.50 -11.72 7.58
N THR A 42 20.34 -11.43 6.99
CA THR A 42 20.26 -10.67 5.75
C THR A 42 20.78 -9.26 5.99
N ASN A 43 21.70 -8.80 5.14
CA ASN A 43 22.30 -7.48 5.27
C ASN A 43 21.31 -6.35 4.89
N ALA A 44 20.25 -6.23 5.66
CA ALA A 44 19.20 -5.22 5.51
C ALA A 44 19.14 -4.33 6.75
N ALA A 45 18.86 -3.03 6.56
CA ALA A 45 18.83 -2.06 7.66
C ALA A 45 17.73 -2.33 8.70
N HIS A 46 16.62 -2.93 8.30
CA HIS A 46 15.45 -3.19 9.15
C HIS A 46 14.95 -4.63 8.97
N PRO A 47 15.70 -5.66 9.45
CA PRO A 47 15.31 -7.06 9.24
C PRO A 47 14.01 -7.46 9.97
N ASP A 48 13.54 -6.65 10.88
CA ASP A 48 12.35 -6.79 11.70
C ASP A 48 11.05 -6.28 11.04
N TYR A 49 11.14 -5.61 9.89
CA TYR A 49 9.94 -5.08 9.23
C TYR A 49 8.96 -6.19 8.79
N PRO A 50 7.64 -5.93 8.89
CA PRO A 50 6.62 -6.86 8.43
C PRO A 50 6.77 -7.21 6.94
N PRO A 51 6.51 -8.47 6.54
CA PRO A 51 6.84 -8.94 5.20
C PRO A 51 5.81 -8.62 4.11
N GLY A 52 4.66 -8.00 4.44
CA GLY A 52 3.54 -7.91 3.52
C GLY A 52 3.83 -7.16 2.23
N ASN A 53 4.61 -6.06 2.31
CA ASN A 53 5.01 -5.31 1.12
C ASN A 53 5.90 -6.16 0.19
N ALA A 54 6.91 -6.82 0.75
CA ALA A 54 7.81 -7.67 -0.02
C ALA A 54 7.12 -8.93 -0.56
N LEU A 55 6.21 -9.54 0.21
CA LEU A 55 5.39 -10.68 -0.25
C LEU A 55 4.51 -10.29 -1.44
N TRP A 56 3.90 -9.10 -1.40
CA TRP A 56 3.14 -8.58 -2.52
C TRP A 56 3.98 -8.40 -3.77
N GLN A 57 5.15 -7.80 -3.64
CA GLN A 57 6.11 -7.61 -4.73
C GLN A 57 6.60 -8.96 -5.26
N TYR A 58 6.94 -9.91 -4.38
CA TYR A 58 7.36 -11.26 -4.73
C TYR A 58 6.29 -12.00 -5.54
N PHE A 59 5.01 -11.90 -5.15
CA PHE A 59 3.91 -12.48 -5.89
C PHE A 59 3.89 -12.01 -7.36
N PHE A 60 4.15 -10.74 -7.62
CA PHE A 60 4.22 -10.20 -8.97
C PHE A 60 5.41 -10.75 -9.79
N THR A 61 6.49 -11.16 -9.15
CA THR A 61 7.68 -11.71 -9.82
C THR A 61 7.58 -13.20 -10.16
N LEU A 62 6.60 -13.93 -9.61
CA LEU A 62 6.51 -15.40 -9.75
C LEU A 62 6.34 -15.87 -11.18
N ILE A 63 5.64 -15.14 -12.02
CA ILE A 63 5.34 -15.54 -13.41
C ILE A 63 6.38 -14.96 -14.39
N PRO A 64 6.58 -13.62 -14.43
CA PRO A 64 7.49 -13.01 -15.41
C PRO A 64 8.97 -13.11 -15.01
N GLY A 65 9.27 -13.53 -13.79
CA GLY A 65 10.61 -13.48 -13.20
C GLY A 65 10.91 -12.13 -12.54
N TYR A 66 12.08 -12.06 -11.89
CA TYR A 66 12.51 -10.83 -11.23
C TYR A 66 12.93 -9.78 -12.27
N ASN A 67 12.29 -8.62 -12.15
CA ASN A 67 12.68 -7.39 -12.83
C ASN A 67 12.30 -6.21 -11.93
N GLU A 68 13.17 -5.23 -11.79
CA GLU A 68 12.94 -4.08 -10.90
C GLU A 68 11.69 -3.28 -11.31
N GLY A 69 11.43 -3.10 -12.60
CA GLY A 69 10.21 -2.45 -13.09
C GLY A 69 8.93 -3.19 -12.68
N ILE A 70 8.96 -4.52 -12.55
CA ILE A 70 7.83 -5.31 -12.04
C ILE A 70 7.62 -5.07 -10.54
N VAL A 71 8.70 -4.92 -9.78
CA VAL A 71 8.63 -4.59 -8.36
C VAL A 71 7.99 -3.21 -8.16
N TYR A 72 8.39 -2.22 -8.97
CA TYR A 72 7.74 -0.90 -8.97
C TYR A 72 6.27 -0.95 -9.41
N LEU A 73 5.94 -1.77 -10.41
CA LEU A 73 4.55 -1.99 -10.81
C LEU A 73 3.72 -2.56 -9.64
N ALA A 74 4.24 -3.56 -8.95
CA ALA A 74 3.57 -4.15 -7.79
C ALA A 74 3.32 -3.10 -6.69
N GLN A 75 4.32 -2.27 -6.41
CA GLN A 75 4.24 -1.17 -5.47
C GLN A 75 3.17 -0.15 -5.89
N PHE A 76 3.17 0.23 -7.15
CA PHE A 76 2.17 1.15 -7.71
C PHE A 76 0.75 0.59 -7.62
N VAL A 77 0.55 -0.70 -7.93
CA VAL A 77 -0.77 -1.35 -7.81
C VAL A 77 -1.22 -1.36 -6.35
N LEU A 78 -0.32 -1.64 -5.40
CA LEU A 78 -0.64 -1.57 -3.98
C LEU A 78 -1.05 -0.16 -3.55
N LEU A 79 -0.38 0.87 -4.05
CA LEU A 79 -0.69 2.27 -3.78
C LEU A 79 -2.08 2.68 -4.27
N ILE A 80 -2.46 2.29 -5.50
CA ILE A 80 -3.72 2.74 -6.09
C ILE A 80 -4.94 1.91 -5.67
N THR A 81 -4.74 0.71 -5.12
CA THR A 81 -5.84 -0.20 -4.76
C THR A 81 -6.87 0.43 -3.82
N PRO A 82 -6.51 1.12 -2.72
CA PRO A 82 -7.50 1.76 -1.85
C PRO A 82 -8.30 2.86 -2.57
N LEU A 83 -7.73 3.50 -3.58
CA LEU A 83 -8.41 4.55 -4.34
C LEU A 83 -9.54 3.99 -5.21
N LEU A 84 -9.39 2.75 -5.72
CA LEU A 84 -10.40 2.12 -6.58
C LEU A 84 -11.74 1.96 -5.86
N VAL A 85 -11.71 1.65 -4.56
CA VAL A 85 -12.93 1.53 -3.74
C VAL A 85 -13.66 2.88 -3.63
N LEU A 86 -12.92 3.98 -3.60
CA LEU A 86 -13.50 5.32 -3.50
C LEU A 86 -14.14 5.79 -4.82
N PHE A 87 -13.69 5.27 -5.96
CA PHE A 87 -14.29 5.60 -7.26
C PHE A 87 -15.74 5.15 -7.39
N GLU A 88 -16.17 4.10 -6.69
CA GLU A 88 -17.57 3.67 -6.67
C GLU A 88 -18.52 4.81 -6.25
N ASN A 89 -18.09 5.64 -5.32
CA ASN A 89 -18.91 6.78 -4.83
C ASN A 89 -19.05 7.89 -5.87
N ILE A 90 -18.02 8.12 -6.69
CA ILE A 90 -18.12 9.06 -7.81
C ILE A 90 -19.13 8.54 -8.83
N CYS A 91 -19.09 7.25 -9.14
CA CYS A 91 -20.07 6.62 -10.03
C CYS A 91 -21.51 6.73 -9.50
N ARG A 92 -21.70 6.80 -8.19
CA ARG A 92 -23.00 7.07 -7.54
C ARG A 92 -23.37 8.54 -7.50
N LYS A 93 -22.70 9.42 -8.25
CA LYS A 93 -22.92 10.88 -8.32
C LYS A 93 -22.58 11.64 -7.03
N GLN A 94 -21.78 11.05 -6.17
CA GLN A 94 -21.29 11.73 -4.96
C GLN A 94 -20.01 12.52 -5.30
N LEU A 95 -20.16 13.59 -6.04
CA LEU A 95 -19.05 14.37 -6.60
C LEU A 95 -18.09 14.96 -5.55
N LEU A 96 -18.54 15.10 -4.29
CA LEU A 96 -17.69 15.57 -3.19
C LEU A 96 -16.48 14.64 -2.91
N TRP A 97 -16.51 13.39 -3.41
CA TRP A 97 -15.39 12.47 -3.28
C TRP A 97 -14.23 12.77 -4.24
N ILE A 98 -14.49 13.54 -5.31
CA ILE A 98 -13.44 13.91 -6.26
C ILE A 98 -12.27 14.62 -5.57
N PRO A 99 -12.47 15.71 -4.77
CA PRO A 99 -11.37 16.37 -4.08
C PRO A 99 -10.66 15.46 -3.06
N ALA A 100 -11.37 14.55 -2.38
CA ALA A 100 -10.75 13.61 -1.46
C ALA A 100 -9.81 12.64 -2.19
N ILE A 101 -10.25 12.07 -3.32
CA ILE A 101 -9.41 11.20 -4.17
C ILE A 101 -8.23 11.98 -4.73
N MET A 102 -8.44 13.21 -5.20
CA MET A 102 -7.35 14.05 -5.69
C MET A 102 -6.32 14.37 -4.60
N ALA A 103 -6.77 14.63 -3.37
CA ALA A 103 -5.88 14.85 -2.24
C ALA A 103 -5.06 13.58 -1.91
N LEU A 104 -5.69 12.40 -1.90
CA LEU A 104 -5.00 11.14 -1.68
C LEU A 104 -3.99 10.82 -2.79
N LEU A 105 -4.36 11.08 -4.04
CA LEU A 105 -3.45 10.95 -5.17
C LEU A 105 -2.26 11.89 -5.01
N ALA A 106 -2.49 13.16 -4.67
CA ALA A 106 -1.42 14.14 -4.48
C ALA A 106 -0.47 13.70 -3.36
N LEU A 107 -0.99 13.20 -2.22
CA LEU A 107 -0.17 12.67 -1.14
C LEU A 107 0.63 11.43 -1.56
N GLY A 108 0.00 10.48 -2.25
CA GLY A 108 0.67 9.29 -2.75
C GLY A 108 1.75 9.60 -3.80
N LEU A 109 1.48 10.57 -4.68
CA LEU A 109 2.40 10.96 -5.74
C LEU A 109 3.56 11.83 -5.24
N SER A 110 3.35 12.64 -4.20
CA SER A 110 4.40 13.52 -3.67
C SER A 110 5.51 12.73 -2.96
N ASN A 111 5.14 11.71 -2.19
CA ASN A 111 6.05 10.79 -1.48
C ASN A 111 7.38 11.46 -1.07
N PHE A 112 7.32 12.57 -0.36
CA PHE A 112 8.49 13.35 0.08
C PHE A 112 9.48 13.73 -1.06
N GLY A 113 8.97 13.92 -2.28
CA GLY A 113 9.78 14.24 -3.45
C GLY A 113 10.28 13.05 -4.26
N HIS A 114 10.04 11.80 -3.80
CA HIS A 114 10.47 10.60 -4.52
C HIS A 114 9.50 10.17 -5.65
N GLY A 115 8.33 10.80 -5.73
CA GLY A 115 7.33 10.49 -6.75
C GLY A 115 6.71 9.10 -6.60
N ILE A 116 6.06 8.65 -7.69
CA ILE A 116 5.39 7.33 -7.73
C ILE A 116 6.34 6.18 -8.05
N VAL A 117 7.57 6.46 -8.43
CA VAL A 117 8.60 5.47 -8.75
C VAL A 117 9.51 5.34 -7.54
N SER A 118 9.03 4.65 -6.53
CA SER A 118 9.73 4.45 -5.27
C SER A 118 9.20 3.21 -4.55
N LEU A 119 10.09 2.49 -3.87
CA LEU A 119 9.73 1.34 -3.03
C LEU A 119 9.43 1.73 -1.58
N TYR A 120 9.46 3.00 -1.24
CA TYR A 120 9.10 3.49 0.09
C TYR A 120 7.67 3.07 0.48
N ALA A 121 7.48 2.63 1.72
CA ALA A 121 6.20 2.16 2.20
C ALA A 121 5.34 3.27 2.85
N ASP A 122 5.92 4.42 3.17
CA ASP A 122 5.28 5.46 3.98
C ASP A 122 4.05 6.08 3.30
N HIS A 123 4.14 6.38 2.03
CA HIS A 123 3.00 6.89 1.25
C HIS A 123 1.90 5.83 1.07
N ILE A 124 2.28 4.55 0.99
CA ILE A 124 1.32 3.44 0.88
C ILE A 124 0.50 3.33 2.16
N ILE A 125 1.15 3.25 3.33
CA ILE A 125 0.42 3.17 4.59
C ILE A 125 -0.48 4.40 4.81
N GLY A 126 -0.04 5.60 4.39
CA GLY A 126 -0.86 6.81 4.44
C GLY A 126 -2.13 6.72 3.59
N VAL A 127 -2.02 6.27 2.33
CA VAL A 127 -3.16 6.11 1.41
C VAL A 127 -4.10 4.99 1.88
N TRP A 128 -3.56 3.86 2.33
CA TRP A 128 -4.37 2.76 2.89
C TRP A 128 -5.12 3.18 4.14
N TYR A 129 -4.46 3.87 5.08
CA TYR A 129 -5.09 4.39 6.28
C TYR A 129 -6.22 5.36 5.98
N ALA A 130 -5.97 6.35 5.12
CA ALA A 130 -6.99 7.30 4.70
C ALA A 130 -8.16 6.62 3.97
N GLY A 131 -7.88 5.63 3.11
CA GLY A 131 -8.90 4.82 2.44
C GLY A 131 -9.80 4.07 3.42
N ILE A 132 -9.23 3.47 4.48
CA ILE A 132 -9.97 2.78 5.55
C ILE A 132 -10.91 3.76 6.27
N LEU A 133 -10.40 4.93 6.67
CA LEU A 133 -11.22 5.93 7.36
C LEU A 133 -12.36 6.45 6.47
N LEU A 134 -12.07 6.75 5.20
CA LEU A 134 -13.08 7.20 4.25
C LEU A 134 -14.14 6.14 3.98
N GLN A 135 -13.75 4.89 3.85
CA GLN A 135 -14.69 3.78 3.68
C GLN A 135 -15.56 3.57 4.93
N GLY A 136 -14.96 3.74 6.12
CA GLY A 136 -15.70 3.75 7.37
C GLY A 136 -16.79 4.82 7.41
N LEU A 137 -16.45 6.06 7.01
CA LEU A 137 -17.40 7.17 6.94
C LEU A 137 -18.54 6.98 5.92
N GLN A 138 -18.28 6.25 4.83
CA GLN A 138 -19.29 5.96 3.80
C GLN A 138 -20.29 4.90 4.22
N SER A 139 -19.93 4.07 5.13
CA SER A 139 -20.78 2.98 5.58
C SER A 139 -21.82 3.49 6.54
N HIS A 140 -23.05 3.01 6.40
CA HIS A 140 -24.11 3.40 7.32
C HIS A 140 -23.73 3.04 8.75
N PRO A 141 -23.84 4.00 9.70
CA PRO A 141 -23.60 3.74 11.11
C PRO A 141 -24.42 2.55 11.60
N GLY A 142 -23.77 1.68 12.39
CA GLY A 142 -24.44 0.51 12.99
C GLY A 142 -24.51 -0.74 12.10
N HIS A 143 -23.90 -0.78 10.91
CA HIS A 143 -23.91 -1.98 10.10
C HIS A 143 -22.74 -2.92 10.45
N PRO A 144 -22.95 -4.04 11.17
CA PRO A 144 -21.85 -4.89 11.69
C PRO A 144 -20.96 -5.49 10.58
N LYS A 145 -21.45 -5.57 9.34
CA LYS A 145 -20.69 -6.06 8.19
C LYS A 145 -19.48 -5.19 7.83
N ILE A 146 -19.45 -3.94 8.28
CA ILE A 146 -18.32 -3.02 7.96
C ILE A 146 -17.02 -3.52 8.56
N MET A 147 -17.03 -4.03 9.79
CA MET A 147 -15.81 -4.56 10.42
C MET A 147 -15.25 -5.75 9.65
N GLY A 148 -16.13 -6.64 9.14
CA GLY A 148 -15.71 -7.73 8.27
C GLY A 148 -15.14 -7.25 6.94
N LEU A 149 -15.75 -6.22 6.34
CA LEU A 149 -15.29 -5.64 5.07
C LEU A 149 -13.92 -4.96 5.21
N LEU A 150 -13.67 -4.30 6.35
CA LEU A 150 -12.42 -3.56 6.61
C LEU A 150 -11.32 -4.44 7.22
N SER A 151 -11.61 -5.69 7.60
CA SER A 151 -10.60 -6.57 8.21
C SER A 151 -9.39 -6.81 7.30
N MET A 152 -9.60 -7.03 6.00
CA MET A 152 -8.53 -7.22 5.03
C MET A 152 -7.68 -5.95 4.84
N PRO A 153 -8.24 -4.76 4.58
CA PRO A 153 -7.49 -3.52 4.55
C PRO A 153 -6.68 -3.24 5.83
N LEU A 154 -7.25 -3.50 7.01
CA LEU A 154 -6.54 -3.36 8.28
C LEU A 154 -5.38 -4.34 8.41
N ALA A 155 -5.55 -5.60 7.99
CA ALA A 155 -4.47 -6.58 7.97
C ALA A 155 -3.35 -6.18 7.00
N VAL A 156 -3.68 -5.68 5.81
CA VAL A 156 -2.68 -5.17 4.86
C VAL A 156 -1.88 -4.04 5.49
N LEU A 157 -2.54 -3.09 6.17
CA LEU A 157 -1.88 -1.97 6.83
C LEU A 157 -0.88 -2.43 7.91
N LEU A 158 -1.23 -3.47 8.71
CA LEU A 158 -0.32 -4.07 9.70
C LEU A 158 0.90 -4.74 9.06
N LEU A 159 0.73 -5.33 7.88
CA LEU A 159 1.76 -6.14 7.25
C LEU A 159 2.73 -5.33 6.36
N ILE A 160 2.46 -4.05 6.10
CA ILE A 160 3.33 -3.22 5.27
C ILE A 160 4.53 -2.70 6.05
N LYS A 161 4.31 -2.17 7.26
CA LYS A 161 5.36 -1.52 8.08
C LYS A 161 4.89 -1.43 9.53
N ASP A 162 5.81 -1.43 10.50
CA ASP A 162 5.51 -1.31 11.95
C ASP A 162 4.67 -0.07 12.28
N ALA A 163 4.86 1.04 11.54
CA ALA A 163 4.02 2.21 11.66
C ALA A 163 2.52 1.95 11.36
N GLY A 164 2.18 0.81 10.75
CA GLY A 164 0.80 0.34 10.58
C GLY A 164 0.12 0.02 11.91
N ILE A 165 0.85 -0.41 12.94
CA ILE A 165 0.27 -0.81 14.24
C ILE A 165 -0.52 0.34 14.89
N PRO A 166 0.06 1.52 15.17
CA PRO A 166 -0.70 2.63 15.74
C PRO A 166 -1.79 3.15 14.81
N LEU A 167 -1.60 3.08 13.49
CA LEU A 167 -2.62 3.48 12.53
C LEU A 167 -3.83 2.54 12.55
N VAL A 168 -3.62 1.23 12.64
CA VAL A 168 -4.71 0.26 12.80
C VAL A 168 -5.43 0.47 14.12
N ALA A 169 -4.71 0.67 15.22
CA ALA A 169 -5.33 0.94 16.51
C ALA A 169 -6.23 2.19 16.46
N SER A 170 -5.76 3.28 15.84
CA SER A 170 -6.55 4.50 15.67
C SER A 170 -7.74 4.32 14.72
N ALA A 171 -7.57 3.56 13.62
CA ALA A 171 -8.67 3.26 12.70
C ALA A 171 -9.76 2.42 13.38
N VAL A 172 -9.39 1.39 14.14
CA VAL A 172 -10.34 0.56 14.89
C VAL A 172 -11.10 1.38 15.93
N ALA A 173 -10.40 2.26 16.66
CA ALA A 173 -11.05 3.17 17.61
C ALA A 173 -12.05 4.11 16.91
N PHE A 174 -11.66 4.69 15.78
CA PHE A 174 -12.54 5.53 14.97
C PHE A 174 -13.78 4.77 14.47
N LEU A 175 -13.59 3.57 13.91
CA LEU A 175 -14.69 2.73 13.43
C LEU A 175 -15.63 2.31 14.57
N PHE A 176 -15.07 2.03 15.75
CA PHE A 176 -15.89 1.74 16.94
C PHE A 176 -16.75 2.94 17.33
N LEU A 177 -16.19 4.15 17.33
CA LEU A 177 -16.97 5.36 17.57
C LEU A 177 -18.11 5.52 16.56
N LEU A 178 -17.88 5.26 15.27
CA LEU A 178 -18.94 5.29 14.24
C LEU A 178 -20.02 4.24 14.44
N LEU A 179 -19.75 3.14 15.16
CA LEU A 179 -20.76 2.12 15.45
C LEU A 179 -21.63 2.48 16.67
N VAL A 180 -21.10 3.30 17.59
CA VAL A 180 -21.76 3.64 18.86
C VAL A 180 -22.61 4.91 18.73
N TYR A 181 -22.23 5.82 17.85
CA TYR A 181 -22.90 7.10 17.61
C TYR A 181 -23.62 7.14 16.27
#